data_e1bc47a6843cf7b0ec0029b157862a06
#
_entry.id   e1bc47a6843cf7b0ec0029b157862a06
#
_cell.length_a   1.000
_cell.length_b   1.000
_cell.length_c   1.000
_cell.angle_alpha   90.00
_cell.angle_beta   90.00
_cell.angle_gamma   90.00
#
_symmetry.space_group_name_H-M   'P 1'
#
loop_
_entity.id
_entity.type
_entity.pdbx_description
1 polymer ?
#
loop_
_entity_poly.entity_id
_entity_poly.type
_entity_poly.pdbx_seq_one_letter_code
_entity_poly.pdbx_strand_id
1 'polypeptide(L)'
;MIKYLFSIFLTIFLLMGCTKTEFSDVITMEEFKSSVLANDTIVLDVRTEEEFYGPLGHIEGATLIPIDELADRMNELSSVKDKTIYVVCRSGNRSGRGKDILNANNFTAVNVNGGMLAWDALINE
;
A
#
# COMPACT_ATOMS: atom_id res chain seq x y z
N MET A 1 9.09 16.18 55.33
CA MET A 1 8.27 15.14 54.69
C MET A 1 7.64 15.56 53.35
N ILE A 2 7.29 16.82 53.17
CA ILE A 2 6.61 17.31 51.94
C ILE A 2 7.57 17.40 50.73
N LYS A 3 8.88 17.45 50.93
CA LYS A 3 9.88 17.59 49.86
C LYS A 3 10.12 16.34 49.02
N TYR A 4 9.71 15.18 49.48
CA TYR A 4 9.91 13.90 48.75
C TYR A 4 8.71 13.47 47.92
N LEU A 5 7.53 14.06 48.15
CA LEU A 5 6.34 13.77 47.35
C LEU A 5 6.34 14.42 45.97
N PHE A 6 7.10 15.51 45.78
CA PHE A 6 7.21 16.19 44.51
C PHE A 6 8.18 15.50 43.53
N SER A 7 9.13 14.70 44.05
CA SER A 7 10.13 14.01 43.21
C SER A 7 9.59 12.73 42.58
N ILE A 8 8.54 12.14 43.15
CA ILE A 8 7.94 10.89 42.64
C ILE A 8 6.97 11.17 41.50
N PHE A 9 6.37 12.36 41.43
CA PHE A 9 5.43 12.73 40.37
C PHE A 9 6.10 13.11 39.04
N LEU A 10 7.39 13.47 39.08
CA LEU A 10 8.14 13.90 37.87
C LEU A 10 8.72 12.72 37.09
N THR A 11 8.83 11.54 37.68
CA THR A 11 9.40 10.36 37.04
C THR A 11 8.40 9.48 36.31
N ILE A 12 7.10 9.70 36.49
CA ILE A 12 6.05 8.91 35.82
C ILE A 12 5.66 9.48 34.45
N PHE A 13 6.04 10.74 34.15
CA PHE A 13 5.68 11.39 32.89
C PHE A 13 6.59 11.07 31.70
N LEU A 14 7.65 10.28 31.90
CA LEU A 14 8.66 10.00 30.85
C LEU A 14 8.50 8.63 30.18
N LEU A 15 7.42 7.90 30.44
CA LEU A 15 7.18 6.58 29.85
C LEU A 15 5.94 6.52 28.94
N MET A 16 5.40 7.68 28.55
CA MET A 16 4.54 7.71 27.39
C MET A 16 5.43 7.75 26.15
N GLY A 17 6.03 6.59 25.84
CA GLY A 17 6.64 6.36 24.55
C GLY A 17 5.59 6.57 23.49
N CYS A 18 5.85 7.49 22.53
CA CYS A 18 5.11 7.54 21.29
C CYS A 18 5.16 6.14 20.67
N THR A 19 4.06 5.40 20.72
CA THR A 19 3.86 4.29 19.83
C THR A 19 3.73 4.90 18.44
N LYS A 20 4.86 4.99 17.70
CA LYS A 20 4.80 5.16 16.26
C LYS A 20 4.06 3.94 15.75
N THR A 21 2.81 4.10 15.37
CA THR A 21 2.17 3.16 14.48
C THR A 21 3.00 3.19 13.20
N GLU A 22 3.87 2.21 13.04
CA GLU A 22 4.60 2.04 11.78
C GLU A 22 3.54 1.71 10.73
N PHE A 23 3.33 2.65 9.81
CA PHE A 23 2.51 2.40 8.63
C PHE A 23 3.24 1.34 7.80
N SER A 24 2.67 0.15 7.74
CA SER A 24 3.19 -0.89 6.85
C SER A 24 2.85 -0.52 5.41
N ASP A 25 3.87 -0.39 4.57
CA ASP A 25 3.71 -0.14 3.13
C ASP A 25 3.60 -1.44 2.31
N VAL A 26 3.35 -2.54 3.00
CA VAL A 26 3.06 -3.87 2.41
C VAL A 26 1.86 -4.47 3.14
N ILE A 27 0.89 -4.97 2.38
CA ILE A 27 -0.27 -5.70 2.92
C ILE A 27 -0.40 -7.08 2.29
N THR A 28 -1.11 -7.97 2.97
CA THR A 28 -1.45 -9.29 2.43
C THR A 28 -2.57 -9.16 1.39
N MET A 29 -2.75 -10.21 0.59
CA MET A 29 -3.83 -10.26 -0.39
C MET A 29 -5.21 -10.34 0.28
N GLU A 30 -5.32 -10.99 1.42
CA GLU A 30 -6.55 -11.08 2.21
C GLU A 30 -6.98 -9.70 2.74
N GLU A 31 -6.05 -8.94 3.30
CA GLU A 31 -6.29 -7.57 3.75
C GLU A 31 -6.68 -6.65 2.59
N PHE A 32 -5.99 -6.79 1.46
CA PHE A 32 -6.30 -6.05 0.24
C PHE A 32 -7.71 -6.38 -0.29
N LYS A 33 -8.08 -7.65 -0.37
CA LYS A 33 -9.41 -8.09 -0.80
C LYS A 33 -10.51 -7.44 0.04
N SER A 34 -10.32 -7.38 1.34
CA SER A 34 -11.25 -6.71 2.26
C SER A 34 -11.35 -5.19 1.99
N SER A 35 -10.23 -4.55 1.64
CA SER A 35 -10.17 -3.12 1.32
C SER A 35 -10.85 -2.79 -0.01
N VAL A 36 -10.66 -3.62 -1.04
CA VAL A 36 -11.29 -3.44 -2.36
C VAL A 36 -12.82 -3.49 -2.27
N LEU A 37 -13.34 -4.38 -1.42
CA LEU A 37 -14.79 -4.50 -1.22
C LEU A 37 -15.41 -3.33 -0.47
N ALA A 38 -14.61 -2.54 0.24
CA ALA A 38 -15.09 -1.43 1.07
C ALA A 38 -15.35 -0.10 0.32
N ASN A 39 -15.12 -0.04 -1.00
CA ASN A 39 -15.21 1.15 -1.88
C ASN A 39 -14.10 2.21 -1.72
N ASP A 40 -13.91 2.98 -2.80
CA ASP A 40 -12.92 4.07 -2.92
C ASP A 40 -11.45 3.64 -2.85
N THR A 41 -11.16 2.38 -3.21
CA THR A 41 -9.81 1.84 -3.28
C THR A 41 -9.19 2.13 -4.64
N ILE A 42 -8.01 2.77 -4.63
CA ILE A 42 -7.23 3.02 -5.85
C ILE A 42 -6.28 1.86 -6.07
N VAL A 43 -6.45 1.14 -7.15
CA VAL A 43 -5.61 0.01 -7.55
C VAL A 43 -4.79 0.39 -8.77
N LEU A 44 -3.48 0.26 -8.66
CA LEU A 44 -2.53 0.45 -9.76
C LEU A 44 -1.91 -0.89 -10.12
N ASP A 45 -2.16 -1.36 -11.33
CA ASP A 45 -1.53 -2.54 -11.90
C ASP A 45 -0.29 -2.11 -12.71
N VAL A 46 0.88 -2.61 -12.32
CA VAL A 46 2.15 -2.24 -12.97
C VAL A 46 2.69 -3.34 -13.88
N ARG A 47 1.82 -4.30 -14.25
CA ARG A 47 2.16 -5.33 -15.23
C ARG A 47 2.16 -4.77 -16.65
N THR A 48 2.48 -5.60 -17.61
CA THR A 48 2.32 -5.28 -19.03
C THR A 48 0.85 -5.32 -19.44
N GLU A 49 0.52 -4.66 -20.54
CA GLU A 49 -0.82 -4.73 -21.14
C GLU A 49 -1.22 -6.18 -21.50
N GLU A 50 -0.27 -6.96 -22.00
CA GLU A 50 -0.48 -8.38 -22.31
C GLU A 50 -0.87 -9.19 -21.07
N GLU A 51 -0.21 -8.96 -19.94
CA GLU A 51 -0.56 -9.62 -18.66
C GLU A 51 -1.93 -9.15 -18.13
N PHE A 52 -2.22 -7.86 -18.26
CA PHE A 52 -3.46 -7.25 -17.76
C PHE A 52 -4.70 -7.84 -18.44
N TYR A 53 -4.63 -8.10 -19.73
CA TYR A 53 -5.68 -8.74 -20.52
C TYR A 53 -5.47 -10.25 -20.71
N GLY A 54 -4.50 -10.83 -20.04
CA GLY A 54 -4.14 -12.23 -20.14
C GLY A 54 -4.93 -13.17 -19.23
N PRO A 55 -4.45 -14.40 -19.05
CA PRO A 55 -5.19 -15.47 -18.35
C PRO A 55 -5.56 -15.16 -16.89
N LEU A 56 -4.73 -14.41 -16.16
CA LEU A 56 -5.03 -13.99 -14.78
C LEU A 56 -6.04 -12.85 -14.70
N GLY A 57 -6.38 -12.22 -15.83
CA GLY A 57 -7.23 -11.04 -15.84
C GLY A 57 -6.63 -9.88 -15.04
N HIS A 58 -7.49 -9.01 -14.54
CA HIS A 58 -7.11 -7.88 -13.70
C HIS A 58 -8.22 -7.55 -12.70
N ILE A 59 -7.88 -6.78 -11.69
CA ILE A 59 -8.85 -6.32 -10.69
C ILE A 59 -9.74 -5.25 -11.33
N GLU A 60 -11.04 -5.38 -11.16
CA GLU A 60 -12.01 -4.43 -11.71
C GLU A 60 -11.73 -3.01 -11.21
N GLY A 61 -11.68 -2.05 -12.12
CA GLY A 61 -11.40 -0.65 -11.83
C GLY A 61 -9.91 -0.32 -11.66
N ALA A 62 -9.00 -1.29 -11.81
CA ALA A 62 -7.57 -1.04 -11.76
C ALA A 62 -7.10 -0.14 -12.91
N THR A 63 -6.23 0.81 -12.60
CA THR A 63 -5.48 1.58 -13.60
C THR A 63 -4.23 0.82 -14.00
N LEU A 64 -3.99 0.66 -15.29
CA LEU A 64 -2.79 0.04 -15.82
C LEU A 64 -1.73 1.10 -16.15
N ILE A 65 -0.61 1.06 -15.49
CA ILE A 65 0.62 1.78 -15.88
C ILE A 65 1.78 0.81 -15.69
N PRO A 66 2.35 0.25 -16.76
CA PRO A 66 3.49 -0.66 -16.66
C PRO A 66 4.64 -0.05 -15.88
N ILE A 67 5.36 -0.88 -15.11
CA ILE A 67 6.43 -0.40 -14.23
C ILE A 67 7.48 0.45 -14.95
N ASP A 68 7.82 0.10 -16.19
CA ASP A 68 8.83 0.81 -16.98
C ASP A 68 8.36 2.19 -17.46
N GLU A 69 7.05 2.46 -17.42
CA GLU A 69 6.44 3.73 -17.80
C GLU A 69 6.00 4.57 -16.60
N LEU A 70 6.03 4.00 -15.40
CA LEU A 70 5.44 4.63 -14.21
C LEU A 70 6.07 5.99 -13.89
N ALA A 71 7.40 6.09 -13.94
CA ALA A 71 8.11 7.35 -13.64
C ALA A 71 7.70 8.48 -14.58
N ASP A 72 7.44 8.18 -15.86
CA ASP A 72 7.06 9.16 -16.88
C ASP A 72 5.56 9.49 -16.86
N ARG A 73 4.75 8.64 -16.24
CA ARG A 73 3.29 8.73 -16.26
C ARG A 73 2.65 9.00 -14.90
N MET A 74 3.43 9.33 -13.88
CA MET A 74 2.91 9.62 -12.53
C MET A 74 1.91 10.79 -12.49
N ASN A 75 1.98 11.71 -13.43
CA ASN A 75 1.02 12.81 -13.56
C ASN A 75 -0.42 12.31 -13.79
N GLU A 76 -0.60 11.12 -14.34
CA GLU A 76 -1.93 10.49 -14.49
C GLU A 76 -2.57 10.11 -13.15
N LEU A 77 -1.77 10.04 -12.08
CA LEU A 77 -2.21 9.72 -10.72
C LEU A 77 -2.41 10.97 -9.83
N SER A 78 -2.23 12.17 -10.36
CA SER A 78 -2.26 13.41 -9.56
C SER A 78 -3.60 13.65 -8.86
N SER A 79 -4.71 13.22 -9.44
CA SER A 79 -6.05 13.36 -8.85
C SER A 79 -6.29 12.45 -7.64
N VAL A 80 -5.46 11.42 -7.43
CA VAL A 80 -5.57 10.46 -6.33
C VAL A 80 -4.38 10.53 -5.36
N LYS A 81 -3.60 11.60 -5.43
CA LYS A 81 -2.38 11.78 -4.61
C LYS A 81 -2.65 11.84 -3.11
N ASP A 82 -3.83 12.23 -2.70
CA ASP A 82 -4.31 12.28 -1.32
C ASP A 82 -4.87 10.94 -0.81
N LYS A 83 -4.94 9.93 -1.69
CA LYS A 83 -5.47 8.59 -1.39
C LYS A 83 -4.36 7.56 -1.33
N THR A 84 -4.63 6.44 -0.68
CA THR A 84 -3.74 5.28 -0.71
C THR A 84 -3.87 4.53 -2.02
N ILE A 85 -2.73 4.31 -2.70
CA ILE A 85 -2.65 3.56 -3.95
C ILE A 85 -2.14 2.15 -3.64
N TYR A 86 -2.94 1.16 -3.94
CA TYR A 86 -2.57 -0.25 -3.81
C TYR A 86 -1.95 -0.72 -5.11
N VAL A 87 -0.67 -1.07 -5.07
CA VAL A 87 0.10 -1.45 -6.26
C VAL A 87 0.16 -2.96 -6.36
N VAL A 88 -0.26 -3.48 -7.51
CA VAL A 88 -0.27 -4.91 -7.80
C VAL A 88 0.59 -5.23 -9.03
N CYS A 89 1.18 -6.42 -9.03
CA CYS A 89 1.78 -7.03 -10.21
C CYS A 89 1.47 -8.53 -10.23
N ARG A 90 2.28 -9.36 -10.91
CA ARG A 90 2.03 -10.79 -10.95
C ARG A 90 2.28 -11.48 -9.60
N SER A 91 3.40 -11.18 -8.94
CA SER A 91 3.85 -11.87 -7.71
C SER A 91 4.28 -10.96 -6.55
N GLY A 92 4.37 -9.63 -6.78
CA GLY A 92 4.71 -8.65 -5.74
C GLY A 92 6.05 -7.94 -5.91
N ASN A 93 6.93 -8.36 -6.83
CA ASN A 93 8.26 -7.76 -7.00
C ASN A 93 8.22 -6.41 -7.74
N ARG A 94 7.60 -6.35 -8.91
CA ARG A 94 7.45 -5.09 -9.68
C ARG A 94 6.59 -4.07 -8.93
N SER A 95 5.54 -4.52 -8.26
CA SER A 95 4.69 -3.66 -7.44
C SER A 95 5.41 -3.09 -6.23
N GLY A 96 6.34 -3.84 -5.63
CA GLY A 96 7.24 -3.32 -4.59
C GLY A 96 8.10 -2.16 -5.09
N ARG A 97 8.68 -2.29 -6.29
CA ARG A 97 9.41 -1.19 -6.95
C ARG A 97 8.51 -0.01 -7.29
N GLY A 98 7.30 -0.27 -7.79
CA GLY A 98 6.31 0.76 -8.10
C GLY A 98 5.90 1.55 -6.85
N LYS A 99 5.65 0.86 -5.75
CA LYS A 99 5.38 1.46 -4.44
C LYS A 99 6.53 2.38 -4.00
N ASP A 100 7.77 1.94 -4.14
CA ASP A 100 8.93 2.75 -3.76
C ASP A 100 9.05 4.02 -4.62
N ILE A 101 8.84 3.91 -5.93
CA ILE A 101 8.83 5.07 -6.85
C ILE A 101 7.75 6.07 -6.44
N LEU A 102 6.55 5.61 -6.17
CA LEU A 102 5.43 6.48 -5.79
C LEU A 102 5.68 7.17 -4.46
N ASN A 103 6.10 6.43 -3.44
CA ASN A 103 6.37 7.00 -2.11
C ASN A 103 7.53 8.00 -2.14
N ALA A 104 8.54 7.81 -2.99
CA ALA A 104 9.62 8.78 -3.20
C ALA A 104 9.13 10.08 -3.88
N ASN A 105 7.96 10.06 -4.51
CA ASN A 105 7.35 11.20 -5.20
C ASN A 105 6.10 11.74 -4.49
N ASN A 106 6.04 11.58 -3.18
CA ASN A 106 5.00 12.11 -2.29
C ASN A 106 3.59 11.53 -2.51
N PHE A 107 3.49 10.35 -3.10
CA PHE A 107 2.28 9.55 -3.05
C PHE A 107 2.27 8.67 -1.78
N THR A 108 1.12 8.14 -1.45
CA THR A 108 0.99 7.09 -0.42
C THR A 108 0.65 5.79 -1.12
N ALA A 109 1.63 4.91 -1.23
CA ALA A 109 1.49 3.64 -1.95
C ALA A 109 1.83 2.45 -1.06
N VAL A 110 1.10 1.37 -1.28
CA VAL A 110 1.21 0.10 -0.55
C VAL A 110 1.41 -1.03 -1.55
N ASN A 111 2.38 -1.91 -1.31
CA ASN A 111 2.58 -3.11 -2.11
C ASN A 111 1.61 -4.22 -1.67
N VAL A 112 0.87 -4.77 -2.61
CA VAL A 112 0.03 -5.94 -2.35
C VAL A 112 0.85 -7.21 -2.55
N ASN A 113 1.19 -7.86 -1.45
CA ASN A 113 2.03 -9.05 -1.47
C ASN A 113 1.31 -10.23 -2.14
N GLY A 114 2.05 -10.98 -2.95
CA GLY A 114 1.54 -12.14 -3.68
C GLY A 114 0.92 -11.82 -5.03
N GLY A 115 0.53 -10.57 -5.29
CA GLY A 115 0.07 -10.09 -6.59
C GLY A 115 -1.12 -10.85 -7.17
N MET A 116 -1.25 -10.81 -8.49
CA MET A 116 -2.37 -11.44 -9.20
C MET A 116 -2.42 -12.96 -9.07
N LEU A 117 -1.30 -13.62 -8.79
CA LEU A 117 -1.29 -15.07 -8.49
C LEU A 117 -2.07 -15.37 -7.20
N ALA A 118 -1.86 -14.58 -6.15
CA ALA A 118 -2.59 -14.74 -4.90
C ALA A 118 -4.06 -14.30 -5.05
N TRP A 119 -4.33 -13.26 -5.83
CA TRP A 119 -5.70 -12.83 -6.15
C TRP A 119 -6.49 -13.95 -6.83
N ASP A 120 -5.92 -14.54 -7.89
CA ASP A 120 -6.56 -15.63 -8.63
C ASP A 120 -6.87 -16.84 -7.72
N ALA A 121 -5.93 -17.21 -6.85
CA ALA A 121 -6.16 -18.27 -5.87
C ALA A 121 -7.33 -17.98 -4.92
N LEU A 122 -7.45 -16.73 -4.44
CA LEU A 122 -8.50 -16.34 -3.50
C LEU A 122 -9.91 -16.24 -4.13
N ILE A 123 -10.01 -15.88 -5.40
CA ILE A 123 -11.32 -15.72 -6.06
C ILE A 123 -11.83 -17.03 -6.64
N ASN A 124 -10.96 -18.03 -6.80
CA ASN A 124 -11.32 -19.35 -7.36
C ASN A 124 -11.40 -20.46 -6.28
N GLU A 125 -11.35 -20.10 -5.01
CA GLU A 125 -11.69 -20.98 -3.91
C GLU A 125 -13.24 -21.12 -3.82
#